data_6000acc11c357ab1718a75a5abb532dc
#
_entry.id   6000acc11c357ab1718a75a5abb532dc
#
_cell.length_a   1.000
_cell.length_b   1.000
_cell.length_c   1.000
_cell.angle_alpha   90.00
_cell.angle_beta   90.00
_cell.angle_gamma   90.00
#
_symmetry.space_group_name_H-M   'P 1'
#
loop_
_entity.id
_entity.type
_entity.pdbx_description
1 polymer ?
#
loop_
_entity_poly.entity_id
_entity_poly.type
_entity_poly.pdbx_seq_one_letter_code
_entity_poly.pdbx_strand_id
1 'polypeptide(L)'
;MAFSPKESMASRRQALGLSALGLTSAFGLVACGSSADNASSSASATPSEKPKYAGKVSVVPENEATEHNPTHPATVTGEEGTTLKSVKLVNDTTGAELKGTLSDDKITWTSSEDLEFDTQYTLTYTAIDSQKVEGKGESTFGTVTAANQADAWIPNVQEGGVYGVAQILEFHFSEPVVNKDAIEKLISVTGKGVGEGKIRWYSDTVARWRTEDYLPARTAITAKANILGVDLGNGMIGNSNLVVNFSTSDKRYALADNNTKTMQMFVNDKLVNTVPITLGNEDWPSVVGKLVVIEQEATYKFDPTTLGLKKGDPHWYEPFTAHNTSRLTNSGVFVHQALPSAYAYVGVGNVSHGCLGMMPADAQYFFDTFDVGDIVETVNTGYPMADPDNGYGDWNIPFASYSDENYKGDW
;
A
#
# COMPACT_ATOMS: atom_id res chain seq x y z
N MET A 1 -10.91 22.04 -3.90
CA MET A 1 -9.62 22.04 -4.61
C MET A 1 -9.60 20.78 -5.46
N ALA A 2 -9.68 20.92 -6.77
CA ALA A 2 -9.74 19.80 -7.69
C ALA A 2 -8.37 19.17 -7.85
N PHE A 3 -8.21 17.91 -7.47
CA PHE A 3 -7.06 17.11 -7.87
C PHE A 3 -7.37 16.46 -9.22
N SER A 4 -6.63 16.86 -10.21
CA SER A 4 -6.63 16.26 -11.54
C SER A 4 -5.85 14.94 -11.50
N PRO A 5 -6.39 13.83 -11.96
CA PRO A 5 -5.62 12.62 -12.15
C PRO A 5 -4.98 12.64 -13.54
N LYS A 6 -3.70 12.96 -13.61
CA LYS A 6 -2.86 12.61 -14.75
C LYS A 6 -1.41 12.67 -14.35
N GLU A 7 -0.83 11.47 -14.19
CA GLU A 7 0.36 11.14 -14.99
C GLU A 7 0.61 9.64 -14.88
N SER A 8 0.39 8.97 -15.98
CA SER A 8 0.81 7.59 -16.17
C SER A 8 2.34 7.58 -16.13
N MET A 9 2.94 7.00 -15.10
CA MET A 9 4.36 6.68 -15.11
C MET A 9 4.61 5.54 -16.08
N ALA A 10 5.02 5.91 -17.27
CA ALA A 10 5.55 4.98 -18.25
C ALA A 10 6.86 4.37 -17.71
N SER A 11 6.86 3.06 -17.60
CA SER A 11 8.02 2.22 -17.32
C SER A 11 9.23 2.63 -18.18
N ARG A 12 10.27 3.16 -17.55
CA ARG A 12 11.59 3.33 -18.18
C ARG A 12 12.45 2.10 -17.94
N ARG A 13 12.18 1.04 -18.65
CA ARG A 13 13.18 0.00 -18.88
C ARG A 13 13.91 0.34 -20.17
N GLN A 14 15.08 0.98 -20.06
CA GLN A 14 16.07 0.98 -21.12
C GLN A 14 17.37 0.38 -20.60
N ALA A 15 17.77 -0.65 -21.30
CA ALA A 15 18.97 -1.43 -21.12
C ALA A 15 20.25 -0.58 -21.16
N LEU A 16 21.13 -0.76 -20.18
CA LEU A 16 22.52 -0.34 -20.27
C LEU A 16 23.37 -1.56 -20.61
N GLY A 17 23.93 -1.50 -21.81
CA GLY A 17 24.82 -2.50 -22.35
C GLY A 17 26.18 -2.53 -21.65
N LEU A 18 26.71 -3.73 -21.54
CA LEU A 18 28.06 -4.04 -21.12
C LEU A 18 29.11 -3.31 -21.97
N SER A 19 30.12 -2.74 -21.31
CA SER A 19 31.44 -2.51 -21.90
C SER A 19 32.49 -2.94 -20.89
N ALA A 20 32.98 -4.15 -21.10
CA ALA A 20 34.17 -4.66 -20.45
C ALA A 20 35.42 -4.04 -21.14
N LEU A 21 36.28 -3.38 -20.40
CA LEU A 21 37.62 -3.04 -20.81
C LEU A 21 38.60 -3.57 -19.76
N GLY A 22 39.26 -4.65 -20.12
CA GLY A 22 40.34 -5.22 -19.36
C GLY A 22 41.59 -4.35 -19.44
N LEU A 23 42.25 -4.19 -18.31
CA LEU A 23 43.63 -3.69 -18.23
C LEU A 23 44.49 -4.71 -17.49
N THR A 24 45.18 -5.51 -18.26
CA THR A 24 46.31 -6.35 -17.82
C THR A 24 47.53 -5.49 -17.62
N SER A 25 48.04 -5.39 -16.40
CA SER A 25 49.39 -4.85 -16.14
C SER A 25 50.31 -6.01 -15.74
N ALA A 26 51.23 -6.29 -16.65
CA ALA A 26 52.30 -7.24 -16.47
C ALA A 26 53.41 -6.61 -15.65
N PHE A 27 53.84 -7.25 -14.57
CA PHE A 27 55.09 -6.95 -13.89
C PHE A 27 56.17 -7.89 -14.41
N GLY A 28 57.18 -7.25 -15.03
CA GLY A 28 58.37 -7.93 -15.54
C GLY A 28 59.35 -8.27 -14.43
N LEU A 29 59.80 -9.50 -14.51
CA LEU A 29 60.96 -10.02 -13.77
C LEU A 29 62.24 -9.50 -14.43
N VAL A 30 63.13 -8.94 -13.63
CA VAL A 30 64.54 -8.76 -14.02
C VAL A 30 65.40 -9.64 -13.10
N ALA A 31 66.07 -10.60 -13.67
CA ALA A 31 67.04 -11.46 -13.05
C ALA A 31 68.45 -11.03 -13.45
N CYS A 32 69.39 -11.38 -12.60
CA CYS A 32 70.80 -11.66 -12.80
C CYS A 32 71.83 -10.60 -12.43
N GLY A 33 72.71 -11.08 -11.60
CA GLY A 33 74.07 -10.52 -11.41
C GLY A 33 74.79 -11.22 -10.26
N SER A 34 75.45 -12.33 -10.57
CA SER A 34 76.34 -13.10 -9.68
C SER A 34 77.69 -12.34 -9.44
N SER A 35 78.18 -12.35 -8.20
CA SER A 35 79.62 -12.49 -7.94
C SER A 35 79.85 -12.89 -6.48
N ALA A 36 80.60 -13.96 -6.27
CA ALA A 36 81.09 -14.46 -5.02
C ALA A 36 82.23 -13.56 -4.49
N ASP A 37 82.30 -13.44 -3.16
CA ASP A 37 83.47 -13.87 -2.39
C ASP A 37 83.38 -13.48 -0.92
N ASN A 38 83.67 -14.47 -0.12
CA ASN A 38 84.41 -14.51 1.14
C ASN A 38 83.76 -14.16 2.50
N ALA A 39 83.81 -15.19 3.30
CA ALA A 39 83.51 -15.36 4.67
C ALA A 39 83.93 -14.29 5.69
N SER A 40 82.99 -13.97 6.59
CA SER A 40 83.34 -13.74 8.00
C SER A 40 82.10 -14.07 8.86
N SER A 41 82.27 -15.04 9.76
CA SER A 41 81.27 -15.46 10.73
C SER A 41 81.03 -14.37 11.79
N SER A 42 79.92 -13.71 11.68
CA SER A 42 79.28 -13.05 12.82
C SER A 42 77.83 -13.56 12.88
N ALA A 43 77.50 -14.15 14.01
CA ALA A 43 76.12 -14.59 14.27
C ALA A 43 75.21 -13.35 14.25
N SER A 44 74.62 -13.11 13.10
CA SER A 44 73.56 -12.10 12.93
C SER A 44 72.30 -12.72 13.48
N ALA A 45 71.83 -12.24 14.61
CA ALA A 45 70.48 -12.54 15.07
C ALA A 45 69.50 -12.19 13.95
N THR A 46 68.85 -13.20 13.35
CA THR A 46 67.77 -13.03 12.40
C THR A 46 66.73 -12.13 13.08
N PRO A 47 66.35 -10.98 12.47
CA PRO A 47 65.26 -10.20 13.05
C PRO A 47 64.01 -11.12 13.13
N SER A 48 63.54 -11.38 14.32
CA SER A 48 62.27 -12.05 14.51
C SER A 48 61.21 -11.25 13.79
N GLU A 49 60.65 -11.78 12.70
CA GLU A 49 59.52 -11.14 12.03
C GLU A 49 58.40 -10.91 13.07
N LYS A 50 57.95 -9.67 13.16
CA LYS A 50 56.81 -9.36 14.03
C LYS A 50 55.64 -10.21 13.57
N PRO A 51 54.93 -10.86 14.52
CA PRO A 51 53.78 -11.68 14.18
C PRO A 51 52.77 -10.84 13.34
N LYS A 52 52.28 -11.42 12.24
CA LYS A 52 51.26 -10.83 11.39
C LYS A 52 49.89 -11.18 11.94
N TYR A 53 48.95 -10.27 11.83
CA TYR A 53 47.54 -10.51 12.16
C TYR A 53 47.02 -11.73 11.39
N ALA A 54 46.41 -12.65 12.08
CA ALA A 54 45.85 -13.89 11.54
C ALA A 54 44.39 -14.12 12.01
N GLY A 55 43.78 -13.09 12.61
CA GLY A 55 42.40 -13.16 13.06
C GLY A 55 41.39 -13.19 11.91
N LYS A 56 40.25 -13.82 12.19
CA LYS A 56 39.10 -13.86 11.27
C LYS A 56 37.97 -13.02 11.82
N VAL A 57 37.31 -12.28 10.94
CA VAL A 57 36.15 -11.42 11.25
C VAL A 57 35.13 -11.57 10.14
N SER A 58 33.88 -11.87 10.53
CA SER A 58 32.73 -11.80 9.64
C SER A 58 31.99 -10.49 9.84
N VAL A 59 31.44 -9.97 8.77
CA VAL A 59 30.69 -8.71 8.73
C VAL A 59 29.37 -8.94 8.00
N VAL A 60 28.31 -8.44 8.58
CA VAL A 60 26.99 -8.40 7.94
C VAL A 60 26.53 -6.93 7.95
N PRO A 61 26.17 -6.37 6.80
CA PRO A 61 26.23 -6.93 5.44
C PRO A 61 27.67 -7.21 4.98
N GLU A 62 27.83 -8.13 4.04
CA GLU A 62 29.14 -8.38 3.41
C GLU A 62 29.65 -7.13 2.67
N ASN A 63 30.96 -7.06 2.46
CA ASN A 63 31.55 -5.94 1.73
C ASN A 63 30.97 -5.81 0.30
N GLU A 64 30.66 -4.58 -0.10
CA GLU A 64 30.02 -4.24 -1.37
C GLU A 64 28.61 -4.81 -1.54
N ALA A 65 27.98 -5.28 -0.45
CA ALA A 65 26.57 -5.66 -0.48
C ALA A 65 25.70 -4.45 -0.88
N THR A 66 24.70 -4.69 -1.71
CA THR A 66 23.66 -3.74 -2.06
C THR A 66 22.32 -4.25 -1.51
N GLU A 67 21.32 -3.43 -1.43
CA GLU A 67 19.96 -3.82 -1.06
C GLU A 67 19.86 -4.47 0.35
N HIS A 68 20.75 -4.12 1.28
CA HIS A 68 20.59 -4.56 2.66
C HIS A 68 19.32 -3.97 3.27
N ASN A 69 18.50 -4.82 3.89
CA ASN A 69 17.27 -4.37 4.54
C ASN A 69 17.61 -3.47 5.74
N PRO A 70 17.20 -2.19 5.75
CA PRO A 70 17.61 -1.24 6.78
C PRO A 70 17.06 -1.56 8.19
N THR A 71 16.04 -2.40 8.30
CA THR A 71 15.53 -2.86 9.60
C THR A 71 16.35 -4.01 10.20
N HIS A 72 17.30 -4.54 9.43
CA HIS A 72 18.24 -5.55 9.92
C HIS A 72 19.53 -4.87 10.38
N PRO A 73 20.02 -5.19 11.59
CA PRO A 73 21.22 -4.55 12.12
C PRO A 73 22.47 -4.94 11.34
N ALA A 74 23.42 -4.02 11.25
CA ALA A 74 24.77 -4.34 10.82
C ALA A 74 25.53 -5.01 11.98
N THR A 75 26.30 -6.06 11.71
CA THR A 75 27.06 -6.80 12.73
C THR A 75 28.51 -7.05 12.31
N VAL A 76 29.40 -7.10 13.30
CA VAL A 76 30.81 -7.54 13.15
C VAL A 76 31.05 -8.61 14.17
N THR A 77 31.56 -9.77 13.75
CA THR A 77 31.82 -10.92 14.65
C THR A 77 33.24 -11.41 14.47
N GLY A 78 33.99 -11.46 15.57
CA GLY A 78 35.30 -12.12 15.64
C GLY A 78 35.16 -13.62 15.71
N GLU A 79 35.93 -14.33 14.91
CA GLU A 79 35.94 -15.79 14.83
C GLU A 79 37.27 -16.38 15.32
N GLU A 80 37.30 -17.66 15.69
CA GLU A 80 38.53 -18.41 16.01
C GLU A 80 39.43 -17.73 17.06
N GLY A 81 38.84 -17.18 18.14
CA GLY A 81 39.56 -16.52 19.22
C GLY A 81 39.94 -15.06 18.92
N THR A 82 39.43 -14.49 17.87
CA THR A 82 39.52 -13.06 17.53
C THR A 82 38.52 -12.28 18.37
N THR A 83 38.95 -11.14 18.94
CA THR A 83 38.10 -10.22 19.69
C THR A 83 38.10 -8.85 19.02
N LEU A 84 37.02 -8.09 19.19
CA LEU A 84 36.87 -6.73 18.65
C LEU A 84 37.39 -5.71 19.69
N LYS A 85 38.18 -4.76 19.25
CA LYS A 85 38.65 -3.62 20.04
C LYS A 85 37.79 -2.39 19.87
N SER A 86 37.37 -2.13 18.63
CA SER A 86 36.50 -1.03 18.26
C SER A 86 35.80 -1.34 16.94
N VAL A 87 34.57 -0.84 16.82
CA VAL A 87 33.80 -0.83 15.55
C VAL A 87 33.20 0.54 15.39
N LYS A 88 33.14 1.04 14.16
CA LYS A 88 32.55 2.30 13.79
C LYS A 88 31.76 2.11 12.52
N LEU A 89 30.49 2.53 12.53
CA LEU A 89 29.59 2.54 11.36
C LEU A 89 29.21 3.99 11.04
N VAL A 90 29.42 4.40 9.80
CA VAL A 90 29.19 5.76 9.35
C VAL A 90 28.21 5.77 8.18
N ASN A 91 27.24 6.65 8.23
CA ASN A 91 26.41 7.01 7.09
C ASN A 91 27.24 7.93 6.18
N ASP A 92 27.54 7.47 4.97
CA ASP A 92 28.47 8.17 4.06
C ASP A 92 27.87 9.47 3.49
N THR A 93 26.54 9.59 3.49
CA THR A 93 25.84 10.78 3.00
C THR A 93 25.92 11.93 4.02
N THR A 94 25.70 11.62 5.30
CA THR A 94 25.60 12.63 6.36
C THR A 94 26.91 12.77 7.16
N GLY A 95 27.78 11.75 7.10
CA GLY A 95 28.96 11.64 7.96
C GLY A 95 28.64 11.26 9.41
N ALA A 96 27.39 10.95 9.71
CA ALA A 96 26.97 10.59 11.06
C ALA A 96 27.46 9.19 11.41
N GLU A 97 27.97 9.04 12.65
CA GLU A 97 28.33 7.74 13.22
C GLU A 97 27.13 7.14 13.93
N LEU A 98 26.75 5.93 13.53
CA LEU A 98 25.64 5.17 14.16
C LEU A 98 26.14 4.45 15.40
N LYS A 99 25.29 4.43 16.42
CA LYS A 99 25.59 3.70 17.67
C LYS A 99 25.45 2.19 17.49
N GLY A 100 26.24 1.47 18.25
CA GLY A 100 26.16 0.02 18.36
C GLY A 100 26.67 -0.46 19.69
N THR A 101 26.40 -1.73 19.98
CA THR A 101 26.74 -2.39 21.23
C THR A 101 27.75 -3.49 20.98
N LEU A 102 28.88 -3.43 21.70
CA LEU A 102 29.86 -4.52 21.75
C LEU A 102 29.48 -5.48 22.89
N SER A 103 29.44 -6.76 22.60
CA SER A 103 29.18 -7.82 23.61
C SER A 103 30.25 -7.83 24.72
N ASP A 104 29.90 -8.34 25.91
CA ASP A 104 30.80 -8.38 27.08
C ASP A 104 32.08 -9.19 26.83
N ASP A 105 31.99 -10.26 26.03
CA ASP A 105 33.11 -11.10 25.59
C ASP A 105 33.91 -10.46 24.45
N LYS A 106 33.47 -9.31 23.94
CA LYS A 106 34.06 -8.57 22.82
C LYS A 106 34.15 -9.34 21.50
N ILE A 107 33.26 -10.30 21.30
CA ILE A 107 33.23 -11.10 20.08
C ILE A 107 32.34 -10.45 19.03
N THR A 108 31.16 -9.92 19.43
CA THR A 108 30.18 -9.39 18.48
C THR A 108 29.86 -7.91 18.75
N TRP A 109 29.85 -7.12 17.74
CA TRP A 109 29.28 -5.77 17.74
C TRP A 109 28.02 -5.75 16.87
N THR A 110 26.96 -5.06 17.31
CA THR A 110 25.69 -4.94 16.60
C THR A 110 25.25 -3.47 16.61
N SER A 111 24.84 -2.93 15.44
CA SER A 111 24.23 -1.61 15.38
C SER A 111 22.94 -1.58 16.22
N SER A 112 22.71 -0.50 16.94
CA SER A 112 21.54 -0.31 17.81
C SER A 112 20.53 0.72 17.29
N GLU A 113 20.81 1.32 16.16
CA GLU A 113 19.96 2.26 15.44
C GLU A 113 19.60 1.65 14.09
N ASP A 114 18.36 1.88 13.63
CA ASP A 114 17.92 1.47 12.31
C ASP A 114 18.73 2.22 11.25
N LEU A 115 19.00 1.53 10.14
CA LEU A 115 19.64 2.12 8.98
C LEU A 115 18.59 2.90 8.16
N GLU A 116 19.05 3.86 7.37
CA GLU A 116 18.20 4.59 6.43
C GLU A 116 18.12 3.84 5.10
N PHE A 117 17.00 3.95 4.40
CA PHE A 117 16.86 3.45 3.02
C PHE A 117 17.72 4.27 2.05
N ASP A 118 18.08 3.69 0.91
CA ASP A 118 18.81 4.32 -0.19
C ASP A 118 20.10 5.02 0.25
N THR A 119 20.83 4.37 1.17
CA THR A 119 21.98 4.98 1.86
C THR A 119 23.20 4.06 1.82
N GLN A 120 24.37 4.66 1.58
CA GLN A 120 25.65 3.96 1.67
C GLN A 120 26.25 4.12 3.06
N TYR A 121 26.89 3.05 3.52
CA TYR A 121 27.54 2.97 4.83
C TYR A 121 28.94 2.44 4.72
N THR A 122 29.84 3.01 5.52
CA THR A 122 31.18 2.50 5.75
C THR A 122 31.32 1.98 7.18
N LEU A 123 31.66 0.70 7.32
CA LEU A 123 31.89 0.04 8.57
C LEU A 123 33.37 -0.26 8.71
N THR A 124 34.03 0.27 9.76
CA THR A 124 35.43 0.00 10.07
C THR A 124 35.58 -0.68 11.41
N TYR A 125 36.54 -1.59 11.52
CA TYR A 125 36.81 -2.25 12.79
C TYR A 125 38.30 -2.45 13.06
N THR A 126 38.63 -2.57 14.34
CA THR A 126 39.92 -3.04 14.82
C THR A 126 39.69 -4.31 15.63
N ALA A 127 40.38 -5.38 15.28
CA ALA A 127 40.29 -6.69 15.94
C ALA A 127 41.65 -7.15 16.47
N ILE A 128 41.63 -8.03 17.42
CA ILE A 128 42.83 -8.61 18.08
C ILE A 128 42.72 -10.12 17.95
N ASP A 129 43.72 -10.74 17.36
CA ASP A 129 43.77 -12.20 17.19
C ASP A 129 44.21 -12.95 18.49
N SER A 130 44.23 -14.27 18.44
CA SER A 130 44.64 -15.13 19.55
C SER A 130 46.10 -14.90 19.98
N GLN A 131 46.95 -14.35 19.12
CA GLN A 131 48.34 -13.99 19.39
C GLN A 131 48.53 -12.56 19.89
N LYS A 132 47.43 -11.83 20.15
CA LYS A 132 47.40 -10.43 20.56
C LYS A 132 47.91 -9.43 19.49
N VAL A 133 47.85 -9.79 18.24
CA VAL A 133 48.18 -8.90 17.13
C VAL A 133 46.92 -8.18 16.70
N GLU A 134 47.04 -6.85 16.51
CA GLU A 134 45.93 -6.02 16.01
C GLU A 134 45.83 -6.06 14.47
N GLY A 135 44.61 -6.20 13.97
CA GLY A 135 44.27 -6.01 12.55
C GLY A 135 43.12 -5.02 12.40
N LYS A 136 43.06 -4.42 11.25
CA LYS A 136 41.96 -3.51 10.86
C LYS A 136 41.27 -4.03 9.62
N GLY A 137 39.98 -3.79 9.53
CA GLY A 137 39.20 -4.06 8.34
C GLY A 137 38.16 -2.97 8.09
N GLU A 138 37.68 -2.96 6.87
CA GLU A 138 36.66 -2.05 6.39
C GLU A 138 35.71 -2.82 5.48
N SER A 139 34.43 -2.47 5.56
CA SER A 139 33.35 -2.97 4.70
C SER A 139 32.46 -1.81 4.31
N THR A 140 32.13 -1.71 3.05
CA THR A 140 31.14 -0.76 2.55
C THR A 140 29.91 -1.51 2.08
N PHE A 141 28.72 -0.96 2.32
CA PHE A 141 27.49 -1.55 1.85
C PHE A 141 26.40 -0.50 1.62
N GLY A 142 25.41 -0.83 0.76
CA GLY A 142 24.23 -0.04 0.50
C GLY A 142 22.97 -0.70 1.04
N THR A 143 22.03 0.10 1.47
CA THR A 143 20.69 -0.35 1.84
C THR A 143 19.75 -0.33 0.64
N VAL A 144 18.55 -0.92 0.81
CA VAL A 144 17.51 -1.02 -0.23
C VAL A 144 17.32 0.31 -0.94
N THR A 145 17.57 0.29 -2.25
CA THR A 145 17.48 1.48 -3.10
C THR A 145 16.03 1.86 -3.40
N ALA A 146 15.78 3.11 -3.82
CA ALA A 146 14.45 3.59 -4.16
C ALA A 146 13.72 2.72 -5.22
N ALA A 147 14.48 2.03 -6.08
CA ALA A 147 13.92 1.15 -7.11
C ALA A 147 13.33 -0.15 -6.56
N ASN A 148 13.71 -0.54 -5.34
CA ASN A 148 13.30 -1.78 -4.69
C ASN A 148 12.49 -1.52 -3.40
N GLN A 149 11.95 -0.31 -3.25
CA GLN A 149 11.05 0.06 -2.16
C GLN A 149 9.59 -0.07 -2.57
N ALA A 150 8.74 -0.39 -1.59
CA ALA A 150 7.30 -0.45 -1.76
C ALA A 150 6.58 0.39 -0.70
N ASP A 151 5.51 1.06 -1.13
CA ASP A 151 4.61 1.84 -0.30
C ASP A 151 3.25 1.17 -0.16
N ALA A 152 2.51 1.49 0.92
CA ALA A 152 1.10 1.18 1.05
C ALA A 152 0.30 2.42 1.48
N TRP A 153 -0.94 2.56 0.98
CA TRP A 153 -1.85 3.63 1.36
C TRP A 153 -3.30 3.19 1.29
N ILE A 154 -4.21 3.97 1.87
CA ILE A 154 -5.67 3.78 1.78
C ILE A 154 -6.23 5.02 1.08
N PRO A 155 -6.62 4.94 -0.22
CA PRO A 155 -7.07 6.12 -0.98
C PRO A 155 -8.45 6.61 -0.57
N ASN A 156 -9.29 5.75 -0.03
CA ASN A 156 -10.70 6.01 0.25
C ASN A 156 -11.02 6.33 1.71
N VAL A 157 -9.98 6.48 2.55
CA VAL A 157 -10.09 6.93 3.94
C VAL A 157 -8.94 7.87 4.26
N GLN A 158 -9.25 9.02 4.86
CA GLN A 158 -8.27 10.03 5.24
C GLN A 158 -8.10 10.09 6.76
N GLU A 159 -6.92 10.52 7.21
CA GLU A 159 -6.64 10.78 8.63
C GLU A 159 -7.65 11.77 9.22
N GLY A 160 -8.29 11.38 10.32
CA GLY A 160 -9.30 12.18 11.00
C GLY A 160 -10.66 12.25 10.30
N GLY A 161 -10.86 11.55 9.18
CA GLY A 161 -12.11 11.52 8.43
C GLY A 161 -13.27 10.87 9.21
N VAL A 162 -14.51 11.14 8.76
CA VAL A 162 -15.73 10.52 9.30
C VAL A 162 -16.48 9.88 8.14
N TYR A 163 -16.80 8.59 8.27
CA TYR A 163 -17.40 7.80 7.20
C TYR A 163 -18.62 7.01 7.72
N GLY A 164 -19.50 6.59 6.82
CA GLY A 164 -20.58 5.69 7.14
C GLY A 164 -20.09 4.32 7.66
N VAL A 165 -20.96 3.60 8.34
CA VAL A 165 -20.62 2.29 8.96
C VAL A 165 -20.29 1.19 7.96
N ALA A 166 -20.60 1.37 6.70
CA ALA A 166 -20.34 0.40 5.64
C ALA A 166 -19.07 0.70 4.84
N GLN A 167 -18.23 1.62 5.33
CA GLN A 167 -16.97 1.94 4.68
C GLN A 167 -16.11 0.69 4.50
N ILE A 168 -15.79 0.38 3.26
CA ILE A 168 -14.81 -0.64 2.87
C ILE A 168 -13.43 0.01 2.93
N LEU A 169 -12.43 -0.66 3.50
CA LEU A 169 -11.06 -0.16 3.51
C LEU A 169 -10.31 -0.76 2.34
N GLU A 170 -9.83 0.07 1.44
CA GLU A 170 -9.10 -0.34 0.25
C GLU A 170 -7.61 -0.05 0.41
N PHE A 171 -6.82 -1.10 0.64
CA PHE A 171 -5.37 -1.03 0.75
C PHE A 171 -4.75 -1.11 -0.64
N HIS A 172 -3.97 -0.13 -0.99
CA HIS A 172 -3.17 -0.08 -2.21
C HIS A 172 -1.71 -0.28 -1.88
N PHE A 173 -1.00 -0.95 -2.78
CA PHE A 173 0.45 -1.14 -2.74
C PHE A 173 1.05 -0.60 -4.03
N SER A 174 2.21 0.05 -3.94
CA SER A 174 2.91 0.59 -5.11
C SER A 174 3.45 -0.51 -6.02
N GLU A 175 3.70 -1.68 -5.45
CA GLU A 175 4.29 -2.83 -6.11
C GLU A 175 3.45 -4.10 -5.91
N PRO A 176 3.49 -5.08 -6.85
CA PRO A 176 2.75 -6.33 -6.71
C PRO A 176 3.13 -7.10 -5.44
N VAL A 177 2.12 -7.49 -4.68
CA VAL A 177 2.26 -8.35 -3.51
C VAL A 177 2.21 -9.81 -3.93
N VAL A 178 3.34 -10.49 -3.85
CA VAL A 178 3.45 -11.92 -4.18
C VAL A 178 3.08 -12.78 -2.96
N ASN A 179 3.49 -12.35 -1.78
CA ASN A 179 3.27 -13.09 -0.53
C ASN A 179 1.99 -12.61 0.19
N LYS A 180 0.83 -12.67 -0.49
CA LYS A 180 -0.45 -12.14 0.00
C LYS A 180 -0.77 -12.60 1.42
N ASP A 181 -0.69 -13.90 1.72
CA ASP A 181 -0.98 -14.46 3.06
C ASP A 181 -0.07 -13.90 4.17
N ALA A 182 1.15 -13.53 3.87
CA ALA A 182 2.08 -12.93 4.82
C ALA A 182 1.72 -11.46 5.07
N ILE A 183 1.39 -10.73 4.02
CA ILE A 183 1.01 -9.30 4.09
C ILE A 183 -0.35 -9.12 4.78
N GLU A 184 -1.33 -9.99 4.52
CA GLU A 184 -2.63 -9.95 5.20
C GLU A 184 -2.51 -9.98 6.72
N LYS A 185 -1.58 -10.75 7.27
CA LYS A 185 -1.32 -10.84 8.72
C LYS A 185 -0.76 -9.56 9.33
N LEU A 186 -0.24 -8.67 8.50
CA LEU A 186 0.31 -7.37 8.90
C LEU A 186 -0.71 -6.23 8.78
N ILE A 187 -1.86 -6.51 8.15
CA ILE A 187 -2.99 -5.60 8.08
C ILE A 187 -3.88 -5.80 9.31
N SER A 188 -4.22 -4.72 9.96
CA SER A 188 -5.13 -4.74 11.12
C SER A 188 -6.04 -3.52 11.11
N VAL A 189 -7.31 -3.74 11.48
CA VAL A 189 -8.29 -2.68 11.69
C VAL A 189 -8.89 -2.86 13.07
N THR A 190 -8.76 -1.86 13.91
CA THR A 190 -9.12 -1.92 15.32
C THR A 190 -9.98 -0.75 15.74
N GLY A 191 -10.84 -0.99 16.71
CA GLY A 191 -11.76 -0.02 17.30
C GLY A 191 -12.69 -0.72 18.30
N LYS A 192 -13.39 0.05 19.12
CA LYS A 192 -14.32 -0.55 20.09
C LYS A 192 -15.48 -1.22 19.39
N GLY A 193 -15.60 -2.55 19.52
CA GLY A 193 -16.67 -3.34 18.92
C GLY A 193 -16.47 -3.64 17.43
N VAL A 194 -15.32 -3.33 16.85
CA VAL A 194 -14.95 -3.80 15.52
C VAL A 194 -14.76 -5.31 15.58
N GLY A 195 -15.48 -6.04 14.74
CA GLY A 195 -15.39 -7.48 14.61
C GLY A 195 -14.13 -7.91 13.84
N GLU A 196 -13.92 -9.22 13.76
CA GLU A 196 -12.93 -9.79 12.87
C GLU A 196 -13.27 -9.45 11.42
N GLY A 197 -12.26 -9.02 10.66
CA GLY A 197 -12.42 -8.71 9.25
C GLY A 197 -11.72 -9.74 8.37
N LYS A 198 -12.08 -9.73 7.10
CA LYS A 198 -11.43 -10.50 6.05
C LYS A 198 -10.93 -9.59 4.97
N ILE A 199 -9.95 -10.08 4.21
CA ILE A 199 -9.36 -9.41 3.06
C ILE A 199 -9.78 -10.14 1.78
N ARG A 200 -10.05 -9.37 0.73
CA ARG A 200 -10.22 -9.82 -0.64
C ARG A 200 -9.30 -9.03 -1.55
N TRP A 201 -8.52 -9.73 -2.36
CA TRP A 201 -7.69 -9.11 -3.39
C TRP A 201 -8.49 -8.90 -4.68
N TYR A 202 -8.38 -7.69 -5.23
CA TYR A 202 -8.94 -7.31 -6.54
C TYR A 202 -7.87 -7.27 -7.63
N SER A 203 -6.60 -7.14 -7.22
CA SER A 203 -5.42 -7.28 -8.07
C SER A 203 -4.21 -7.64 -7.19
N ASP A 204 -3.03 -7.73 -7.79
CA ASP A 204 -1.80 -7.94 -7.00
C ASP A 204 -1.38 -6.69 -6.20
N THR A 205 -2.02 -5.55 -6.44
CA THR A 205 -1.73 -4.28 -5.76
C THR A 205 -2.91 -3.69 -5.00
N VAL A 206 -4.09 -4.33 -5.03
CA VAL A 206 -5.30 -3.80 -4.39
C VAL A 206 -6.00 -4.87 -3.58
N ALA A 207 -6.13 -4.62 -2.29
CA ALA A 207 -6.84 -5.47 -1.34
C ALA A 207 -7.92 -4.68 -0.60
N ARG A 208 -9.11 -5.25 -0.42
CA ARG A 208 -10.19 -4.64 0.37
C ARG A 208 -10.43 -5.44 1.64
N TRP A 209 -10.67 -4.72 2.71
CA TRP A 209 -10.97 -5.27 4.02
C TRP A 209 -12.38 -4.87 4.47
N ARG A 210 -13.13 -5.81 5.04
CA ARG A 210 -14.38 -5.58 5.75
C ARG A 210 -14.63 -6.61 6.85
N THR A 211 -15.49 -6.28 7.78
CA THR A 211 -16.09 -7.17 8.79
C THR A 211 -17.27 -7.94 8.22
N GLU A 212 -17.78 -8.92 8.96
CA GLU A 212 -19.05 -9.63 8.62
C GLU A 212 -20.23 -8.67 8.65
N ASP A 213 -20.37 -7.95 9.76
CA ASP A 213 -21.37 -6.89 9.93
C ASP A 213 -20.73 -5.51 9.65
N TYR A 214 -21.55 -4.48 9.55
CA TYR A 214 -21.09 -3.10 9.43
C TYR A 214 -20.22 -2.70 10.61
N LEU A 215 -19.32 -1.75 10.41
CA LEU A 215 -18.53 -1.15 11.47
C LEU A 215 -19.45 -0.55 12.57
N PRO A 216 -19.04 -0.57 13.83
CA PRO A 216 -19.82 0.07 14.90
C PRO A 216 -20.00 1.57 14.63
N ALA A 217 -21.20 2.08 14.86
CA ALA A 217 -21.49 3.51 14.69
C ALA A 217 -20.76 4.38 15.73
N ARG A 218 -20.39 5.59 15.36
CA ARG A 218 -19.75 6.61 16.21
C ARG A 218 -18.50 6.08 16.92
N THR A 219 -17.68 5.33 16.22
CA THR A 219 -16.52 4.64 16.77
C THR A 219 -15.24 5.13 16.10
N ALA A 220 -14.23 5.41 16.91
CA ALA A 220 -12.87 5.67 16.43
C ALA A 220 -12.25 4.35 15.98
N ILE A 221 -11.63 4.37 14.80
CA ILE A 221 -11.04 3.21 14.13
C ILE A 221 -9.61 3.54 13.73
N THR A 222 -8.73 2.58 13.88
CA THR A 222 -7.36 2.64 13.37
C THR A 222 -7.13 1.51 12.38
N ALA A 223 -6.77 1.84 11.16
CA ALA A 223 -6.33 0.90 10.12
C ALA A 223 -4.81 0.96 9.99
N LYS A 224 -4.16 -0.20 9.88
CA LYS A 224 -2.69 -0.32 9.78
C LYS A 224 -2.29 -1.35 8.75
N ALA A 225 -1.13 -1.12 8.11
CA ALA A 225 -0.34 -2.13 7.45
C ALA A 225 1.13 -1.98 7.89
N ASN A 226 1.63 -2.95 8.65
CA ASN A 226 2.97 -2.90 9.25
C ASN A 226 3.96 -3.55 8.29
N ILE A 227 4.31 -2.85 7.20
CA ILE A 227 5.14 -3.39 6.11
C ILE A 227 6.58 -2.88 6.10
N LEU A 228 6.97 -2.00 7.03
CA LEU A 228 8.35 -1.52 7.11
C LEU A 228 9.33 -2.69 7.22
N GLY A 229 10.27 -2.78 6.28
CA GLY A 229 11.28 -3.84 6.20
C GLY A 229 10.75 -5.20 5.73
N VAL A 230 9.48 -5.31 5.36
CA VAL A 230 8.87 -6.57 4.91
C VAL A 230 9.03 -6.72 3.40
N ASP A 231 9.47 -7.90 2.96
CA ASP A 231 9.51 -8.25 1.54
C ASP A 231 8.10 -8.62 1.05
N LEU A 232 7.55 -7.79 0.14
CA LEU A 232 6.26 -8.03 -0.51
C LEU A 232 6.35 -9.16 -1.55
N GLY A 233 7.55 -9.62 -1.84
CA GLY A 233 7.94 -10.52 -2.90
C GLY A 233 8.74 -9.80 -3.99
N ASN A 234 9.49 -10.57 -4.78
CA ASN A 234 10.36 -10.03 -5.84
C ASN A 234 11.41 -9.01 -5.38
N GLY A 235 11.78 -9.00 -4.07
CA GLY A 235 12.77 -8.07 -3.51
C GLY A 235 12.24 -6.66 -3.26
N MET A 236 10.93 -6.44 -3.34
CA MET A 236 10.29 -5.16 -3.01
C MET A 236 10.07 -5.05 -1.50
N ILE A 237 10.81 -4.18 -0.85
CA ILE A 237 10.81 -4.02 0.60
C ILE A 237 9.94 -2.83 1.01
N GLY A 238 9.01 -3.06 1.92
CA GLY A 238 8.18 -1.99 2.48
C GLY A 238 9.05 -0.91 3.15
N ASN A 239 8.84 0.35 2.76
CA ASN A 239 9.67 1.48 3.23
C ASN A 239 9.08 2.22 4.44
N SER A 240 7.82 1.97 4.75
CA SER A 240 7.14 2.60 5.89
C SER A 240 5.96 1.75 6.38
N ASN A 241 5.51 2.02 7.60
CA ASN A 241 4.26 1.49 8.10
C ASN A 241 3.12 2.45 7.79
N LEU A 242 2.00 1.92 7.31
CA LEU A 242 0.76 2.66 7.14
C LEU A 242 -0.04 2.68 8.45
N VAL A 243 -0.47 3.85 8.87
CA VAL A 243 -1.43 4.04 9.96
C VAL A 243 -2.40 5.15 9.57
N VAL A 244 -3.70 4.85 9.58
CA VAL A 244 -4.76 5.83 9.33
C VAL A 244 -5.80 5.73 10.45
N ASN A 245 -6.13 6.86 11.06
CA ASN A 245 -7.17 6.98 12.07
C ASN A 245 -8.37 7.71 11.49
N PHE A 246 -9.56 7.16 11.70
CA PHE A 246 -10.82 7.75 11.26
C PHE A 246 -11.93 7.40 12.23
N SER A 247 -13.14 7.86 12.01
CA SER A 247 -14.30 7.47 12.80
C SER A 247 -15.51 7.17 11.93
N THR A 248 -16.41 6.37 12.46
CA THR A 248 -17.72 6.13 11.84
C THR A 248 -18.75 7.12 12.32
N SER A 249 -19.71 7.43 11.44
CA SER A 249 -20.89 8.25 11.73
C SER A 249 -22.03 7.40 12.35
N ASP A 250 -23.23 7.92 12.37
CA ASP A 250 -24.45 7.14 12.60
C ASP A 250 -24.62 6.06 11.53
N LYS A 251 -25.26 4.95 11.87
CA LYS A 251 -25.67 3.95 10.88
C LYS A 251 -26.79 4.51 10.02
N ARG A 252 -26.50 4.74 8.74
CA ARG A 252 -27.47 5.18 7.75
C ARG A 252 -27.62 4.13 6.66
N TYR A 253 -28.87 3.85 6.32
CA TYR A 253 -29.24 2.85 5.35
C TYR A 253 -30.46 3.32 4.57
N ALA A 254 -30.40 3.24 3.26
CA ALA A 254 -31.50 3.55 2.36
C ALA A 254 -31.91 2.30 1.56
N LEU A 255 -33.19 2.01 1.51
CA LEU A 255 -33.77 0.93 0.71
C LEU A 255 -34.62 1.51 -0.43
N ALA A 256 -34.12 1.38 -1.65
CA ALA A 256 -34.79 1.77 -2.88
C ALA A 256 -35.53 0.55 -3.46
N ASP A 257 -36.86 0.56 -3.43
CA ASP A 257 -37.69 -0.54 -3.93
C ASP A 257 -38.36 -0.14 -5.26
N ASN A 258 -37.97 -0.85 -6.32
CA ASN A 258 -38.54 -0.63 -7.65
C ASN A 258 -40.03 -0.99 -7.75
N ASN A 259 -40.56 -1.91 -6.92
CA ASN A 259 -41.98 -2.24 -6.96
C ASN A 259 -42.84 -1.09 -6.47
N THR A 260 -42.43 -0.44 -5.39
CA THR A 260 -43.17 0.68 -4.78
C THR A 260 -42.77 2.04 -5.34
N LYS A 261 -41.65 2.13 -6.06
CA LYS A 261 -41.03 3.40 -6.53
C LYS A 261 -40.76 4.37 -5.38
N THR A 262 -40.33 3.81 -4.24
CA THR A 262 -40.01 4.60 -3.05
C THR A 262 -38.63 4.24 -2.51
N MET A 263 -38.01 5.20 -1.83
CA MET A 263 -36.85 4.97 -1.00
C MET A 263 -37.20 5.21 0.47
N GLN A 264 -36.95 4.18 1.29
CA GLN A 264 -37.02 4.28 2.73
C GLN A 264 -35.64 4.58 3.29
N MET A 265 -35.55 5.57 4.16
CA MET A 265 -34.29 6.01 4.79
C MET A 265 -34.33 5.73 6.28
N PHE A 266 -33.26 5.11 6.77
CA PHE A 266 -33.13 4.71 8.17
C PHE A 266 -31.86 5.35 8.77
N VAL A 267 -31.99 5.81 10.01
CA VAL A 267 -30.87 6.26 10.85
C VAL A 267 -30.93 5.49 12.16
N ASN A 268 -29.85 4.79 12.49
CA ASN A 268 -29.77 3.90 13.67
C ASN A 268 -30.99 2.96 13.76
N ASP A 269 -31.27 2.29 12.64
CA ASP A 269 -32.38 1.33 12.45
C ASP A 269 -33.81 1.90 12.60
N LYS A 270 -33.95 3.21 12.71
CA LYS A 270 -35.24 3.90 12.74
C LYS A 270 -35.56 4.49 11.37
N LEU A 271 -36.73 4.17 10.83
CA LEU A 271 -37.26 4.83 9.64
C LEU A 271 -37.44 6.32 9.93
N VAL A 272 -36.75 7.16 9.16
CA VAL A 272 -36.79 8.62 9.33
C VAL A 272 -37.48 9.32 8.15
N ASN A 273 -37.47 8.70 6.96
CA ASN A 273 -38.18 9.24 5.82
C ASN A 273 -38.55 8.13 4.82
N THR A 274 -39.59 8.38 4.02
CA THR A 274 -39.97 7.56 2.85
C THR A 274 -40.34 8.53 1.73
N VAL A 275 -39.61 8.45 0.62
CA VAL A 275 -39.74 9.40 -0.49
C VAL A 275 -40.02 8.67 -1.81
N PRO A 276 -40.78 9.26 -2.73
CA PRO A 276 -40.93 8.71 -4.06
C PRO A 276 -39.63 8.86 -4.86
N ILE A 277 -39.32 7.86 -5.71
CA ILE A 277 -38.16 7.84 -6.57
C ILE A 277 -38.51 7.43 -8.00
N THR A 278 -37.62 7.74 -8.94
CA THR A 278 -37.55 7.12 -10.27
C THR A 278 -36.23 6.38 -10.38
N LEU A 279 -36.22 5.24 -11.08
CA LEU A 279 -35.03 4.40 -11.27
C LEU A 279 -34.69 4.29 -12.76
N GLY A 280 -33.72 3.44 -13.08
CA GLY A 280 -33.33 3.11 -14.44
C GLY A 280 -34.47 2.49 -15.24
N ASN A 281 -34.62 2.90 -16.51
CA ASN A 281 -35.63 2.38 -17.43
C ASN A 281 -35.34 0.92 -17.84
N GLU A 282 -36.14 0.34 -18.72
CA GLU A 282 -36.01 -1.07 -19.13
C GLU A 282 -34.71 -1.37 -19.87
N ASP A 283 -34.17 -0.39 -20.62
CA ASP A 283 -32.94 -0.55 -21.36
C ASP A 283 -31.70 -0.39 -20.47
N TRP A 284 -31.82 0.41 -19.39
CA TRP A 284 -30.76 0.71 -18.43
C TRP A 284 -31.27 0.62 -16.98
N PRO A 285 -31.64 -0.57 -16.54
CA PRO A 285 -32.18 -0.74 -15.18
C PRO A 285 -31.15 -0.43 -14.09
N SER A 286 -31.63 0.07 -12.97
CA SER A 286 -30.77 0.22 -11.80
C SER A 286 -30.30 -1.16 -11.30
N VAL A 287 -29.02 -1.30 -10.98
CA VAL A 287 -28.46 -2.54 -10.43
C VAL A 287 -29.07 -2.84 -9.07
N VAL A 288 -29.29 -4.11 -8.75
CA VAL A 288 -29.72 -4.53 -7.40
C VAL A 288 -28.55 -4.70 -6.46
N GLY A 289 -28.83 -4.74 -5.18
CA GLY A 289 -27.88 -5.04 -4.12
C GLY A 289 -27.50 -3.83 -3.28
N LYS A 290 -26.58 -4.09 -2.35
CA LYS A 290 -26.07 -3.10 -1.41
C LYS A 290 -24.87 -2.41 -2.02
N LEU A 291 -24.98 -1.11 -2.19
CA LEU A 291 -23.92 -0.22 -2.68
C LEU A 291 -23.57 0.79 -1.59
N VAL A 292 -22.32 1.21 -1.56
CA VAL A 292 -21.82 2.23 -0.64
C VAL A 292 -21.73 3.56 -1.36
N VAL A 293 -22.13 4.64 -0.71
CA VAL A 293 -21.85 5.99 -1.22
C VAL A 293 -20.33 6.20 -1.26
N ILE A 294 -19.79 6.41 -2.45
CA ILE A 294 -18.32 6.55 -2.65
C ILE A 294 -17.87 8.00 -2.80
N GLU A 295 -18.80 8.90 -3.17
CA GLU A 295 -18.52 10.32 -3.39
C GLU A 295 -19.79 11.12 -3.29
N GLN A 296 -19.71 12.36 -2.80
CA GLN A 296 -20.81 13.32 -2.83
C GLN A 296 -20.36 14.66 -3.39
N GLU A 297 -21.18 15.20 -4.30
CA GLU A 297 -20.98 16.52 -4.88
C GLU A 297 -22.30 17.30 -4.93
N ALA A 298 -22.27 18.57 -4.55
CA ALA A 298 -23.45 19.45 -4.66
C ALA A 298 -23.96 19.54 -6.11
N THR A 299 -23.05 19.45 -7.07
CA THR A 299 -23.37 19.42 -8.51
C THR A 299 -22.39 18.50 -9.24
N TYR A 300 -22.90 17.66 -10.14
CA TYR A 300 -22.11 16.78 -11.00
C TYR A 300 -22.53 16.93 -12.47
N LYS A 301 -21.55 17.05 -13.38
CA LYS A 301 -21.80 17.09 -14.81
C LYS A 301 -21.86 15.68 -15.39
N PHE A 302 -23.04 15.24 -15.79
CA PHE A 302 -23.20 14.02 -16.56
C PHE A 302 -22.88 14.29 -18.03
N ASP A 303 -21.96 13.52 -18.59
CA ASP A 303 -21.53 13.64 -19.98
C ASP A 303 -21.52 12.23 -20.62
N PRO A 304 -22.39 11.95 -21.59
CA PRO A 304 -22.51 10.62 -22.17
C PRO A 304 -21.23 10.15 -22.87
N THR A 305 -20.33 11.06 -23.22
CA THR A 305 -19.04 10.69 -23.83
C THR A 305 -18.14 9.94 -22.87
N THR A 306 -18.31 10.12 -21.56
CA THR A 306 -17.58 9.35 -20.52
C THR A 306 -18.01 7.88 -20.48
N LEU A 307 -19.19 7.56 -21.00
CA LEU A 307 -19.72 6.21 -21.19
C LEU A 307 -19.39 5.63 -22.58
N GLY A 308 -18.59 6.36 -23.39
CA GLY A 308 -18.25 5.97 -24.77
C GLY A 308 -19.37 6.22 -25.79
N LEU A 309 -20.49 6.85 -25.39
CA LEU A 309 -21.60 7.18 -26.29
C LEU A 309 -21.23 8.33 -27.20
N LYS A 310 -21.77 8.32 -28.43
CA LYS A 310 -21.62 9.38 -29.44
C LYS A 310 -22.98 9.94 -29.81
N LYS A 311 -23.01 11.20 -30.20
CA LYS A 311 -24.25 11.84 -30.67
C LYS A 311 -24.84 11.05 -31.85
N GLY A 312 -26.09 10.62 -31.69
CA GLY A 312 -26.79 9.74 -32.64
C GLY A 312 -26.89 8.27 -32.17
N ASP A 313 -26.22 7.87 -31.10
CA ASP A 313 -26.43 6.55 -30.49
C ASP A 313 -27.86 6.49 -29.88
N PRO A 314 -28.50 5.32 -29.85
CA PRO A 314 -29.87 5.18 -29.31
C PRO A 314 -30.00 5.64 -27.85
N HIS A 315 -28.93 5.53 -27.08
CA HIS A 315 -28.90 5.88 -25.66
C HIS A 315 -28.21 7.22 -25.37
N TRP A 316 -27.98 8.02 -26.43
CA TRP A 316 -27.41 9.35 -26.25
C TRP A 316 -28.36 10.28 -25.47
N TYR A 317 -27.78 11.02 -24.55
CA TYR A 317 -28.45 12.15 -23.90
C TYR A 317 -27.56 13.39 -24.00
N GLU A 318 -28.16 14.59 -24.01
CA GLU A 318 -27.39 15.82 -24.00
C GLU A 318 -26.73 16.00 -22.62
N PRO A 319 -25.47 16.41 -22.54
CA PRO A 319 -24.80 16.65 -21.25
C PRO A 319 -25.60 17.60 -20.36
N PHE A 320 -25.72 17.24 -19.08
CA PHE A 320 -26.47 18.05 -18.11
C PHE A 320 -25.76 18.08 -16.75
N THR A 321 -26.12 19.06 -15.91
CA THR A 321 -25.68 19.15 -14.53
C THR A 321 -26.80 18.67 -13.61
N ALA A 322 -26.53 17.66 -12.80
CA ALA A 322 -27.38 17.25 -11.70
C ALA A 322 -26.96 17.92 -10.39
N HIS A 323 -27.90 17.97 -9.44
CA HIS A 323 -27.70 18.53 -8.11
C HIS A 323 -27.85 17.44 -7.03
N ASN A 324 -27.23 17.67 -5.87
CA ASN A 324 -27.30 16.78 -4.70
C ASN A 324 -26.95 15.34 -5.08
N THR A 325 -25.77 15.15 -5.64
CA THR A 325 -25.33 13.87 -6.22
C THR A 325 -24.54 13.06 -5.23
N SER A 326 -24.91 11.79 -5.07
CA SER A 326 -24.20 10.79 -4.28
C SER A 326 -23.91 9.60 -5.18
N ARG A 327 -22.64 9.39 -5.50
CA ARG A 327 -22.18 8.33 -6.40
C ARG A 327 -22.20 6.98 -5.69
N LEU A 328 -22.67 5.95 -6.36
CA LEU A 328 -22.75 4.57 -5.85
C LEU A 328 -21.85 3.60 -6.59
N THR A 329 -21.54 3.87 -7.87
CA THR A 329 -20.69 2.98 -8.68
C THR A 329 -19.66 3.76 -9.50
N ASN A 330 -18.58 3.09 -9.87
CA ASN A 330 -17.57 3.65 -10.78
C ASN A 330 -18.15 3.90 -12.18
N SER A 331 -19.10 3.07 -12.63
CA SER A 331 -19.78 3.20 -13.92
C SER A 331 -20.80 4.34 -13.97
N GLY A 332 -21.07 5.02 -12.84
CA GLY A 332 -21.88 6.25 -12.86
C GLY A 332 -23.33 6.09 -12.45
N VAL A 333 -23.65 5.15 -11.57
CA VAL A 333 -24.95 5.14 -10.88
C VAL A 333 -24.90 6.09 -9.68
N PHE A 334 -25.88 6.97 -9.57
CA PHE A 334 -26.00 7.99 -8.51
C PHE A 334 -27.39 8.01 -7.89
N VAL A 335 -27.46 8.47 -6.66
CA VAL A 335 -28.65 9.11 -6.10
C VAL A 335 -28.53 10.60 -6.37
N HIS A 336 -29.54 11.24 -6.96
CA HIS A 336 -29.48 12.66 -7.28
C HIS A 336 -30.86 13.30 -7.42
N GLN A 337 -30.90 14.63 -7.48
CA GLN A 337 -32.11 15.36 -7.86
C GLN A 337 -32.49 15.02 -9.31
N ALA A 338 -33.71 14.53 -9.52
CA ALA A 338 -34.25 14.28 -10.85
C ALA A 338 -34.25 15.57 -11.70
N LEU A 339 -34.10 15.40 -13.01
CA LEU A 339 -34.31 16.54 -13.94
C LEU A 339 -35.78 16.95 -14.01
N PRO A 340 -36.11 18.20 -14.30
CA PRO A 340 -37.51 18.64 -14.42
C PRO A 340 -38.37 17.81 -15.39
N SER A 341 -37.75 17.27 -16.44
CA SER A 341 -38.40 16.36 -17.40
C SER A 341 -38.82 15.03 -16.81
N ALA A 342 -38.18 14.61 -15.72
CA ALA A 342 -38.42 13.34 -15.03
C ALA A 342 -39.40 13.47 -13.83
N TYR A 343 -39.78 14.68 -13.40
CA TYR A 343 -40.61 14.87 -12.20
C TYR A 343 -41.95 14.14 -12.26
N ALA A 344 -42.57 14.06 -13.43
CA ALA A 344 -43.85 13.36 -13.61
C ALA A 344 -43.73 11.82 -13.41
N TYR A 345 -42.53 11.28 -13.42
CA TYR A 345 -42.25 9.87 -13.29
C TYR A 345 -41.81 9.46 -11.87
N VAL A 346 -41.43 10.44 -11.05
CA VAL A 346 -41.02 10.19 -9.65
C VAL A 346 -42.18 9.58 -8.88
N GLY A 347 -41.98 8.37 -8.35
CA GLY A 347 -43.01 7.59 -7.66
C GLY A 347 -43.94 6.77 -8.56
N VAL A 348 -43.85 6.86 -9.90
CA VAL A 348 -44.75 6.17 -10.82
C VAL A 348 -44.05 5.37 -11.92
N GLY A 349 -42.87 5.78 -12.36
CA GLY A 349 -42.18 5.11 -13.47
C GLY A 349 -40.67 5.27 -13.45
N ASN A 350 -40.01 4.57 -14.36
CA ASN A 350 -38.56 4.55 -14.50
C ASN A 350 -38.14 5.25 -15.81
N VAL A 351 -37.19 6.18 -15.73
CA VAL A 351 -36.79 7.00 -16.92
C VAL A 351 -35.30 7.29 -16.96
N SER A 352 -34.52 6.90 -15.94
CA SER A 352 -33.08 7.18 -15.92
C SER A 352 -32.25 6.11 -16.67
N HIS A 353 -30.94 6.31 -16.75
CA HIS A 353 -29.96 5.34 -17.24
C HIS A 353 -29.30 4.58 -16.06
N GLY A 354 -30.08 4.20 -15.03
CA GLY A 354 -29.62 3.46 -13.87
C GLY A 354 -29.56 4.26 -12.56
N CYS A 355 -29.56 5.60 -12.62
CA CYS A 355 -29.56 6.46 -11.43
C CYS A 355 -30.90 6.43 -10.68
N LEU A 356 -30.85 6.79 -9.39
CA LEU A 356 -32.01 6.94 -8.50
C LEU A 356 -32.32 8.45 -8.39
N GLY A 357 -33.42 8.86 -9.03
CA GLY A 357 -33.83 10.26 -9.08
C GLY A 357 -34.94 10.59 -8.09
N MET A 358 -34.84 11.74 -7.42
CA MET A 358 -35.77 12.24 -6.40
C MET A 358 -36.27 13.63 -6.72
N MET A 359 -37.38 14.05 -6.11
CA MET A 359 -37.79 15.44 -6.13
C MET A 359 -36.75 16.34 -5.42
N PRO A 360 -36.63 17.62 -5.75
CA PRO A 360 -35.55 18.48 -5.23
C PRO A 360 -35.41 18.49 -3.71
N ALA A 361 -36.52 18.59 -2.98
CA ALA A 361 -36.50 18.60 -1.51
C ALA A 361 -36.05 17.26 -0.92
N ASP A 362 -36.44 16.14 -1.53
CA ASP A 362 -36.09 14.80 -1.09
C ASP A 362 -34.64 14.47 -1.41
N ALA A 363 -34.13 14.91 -2.57
CA ALA A 363 -32.74 14.78 -2.94
C ALA A 363 -31.82 15.60 -2.02
N GLN A 364 -32.23 16.82 -1.65
CA GLN A 364 -31.52 17.62 -0.67
C GLN A 364 -31.50 16.94 0.70
N TYR A 365 -32.65 16.40 1.15
CA TYR A 365 -32.73 15.65 2.41
C TYR A 365 -31.81 14.45 2.43
N PHE A 366 -31.77 13.67 1.32
CA PHE A 366 -30.85 12.55 1.18
C PHE A 366 -29.38 13.02 1.28
N PHE A 367 -29.01 14.04 0.49
CA PHE A 367 -27.67 14.58 0.44
C PHE A 367 -27.17 15.12 1.79
N ASP A 368 -28.06 15.78 2.56
CA ASP A 368 -27.74 16.31 3.90
C ASP A 368 -27.68 15.21 4.98
N THR A 369 -28.33 14.09 4.75
CA THR A 369 -28.46 13.01 5.72
C THR A 369 -27.41 11.92 5.51
N PHE A 370 -27.18 11.51 4.28
CA PHE A 370 -26.25 10.43 3.90
C PHE A 370 -24.88 11.01 3.52
N ASP A 371 -23.85 10.20 3.68
CA ASP A 371 -22.46 10.60 3.36
C ASP A 371 -21.65 9.38 2.84
N VAL A 372 -20.40 9.61 2.45
CA VAL A 372 -19.47 8.55 2.03
C VAL A 372 -19.38 7.45 3.10
N GLY A 373 -19.50 6.21 2.67
CA GLY A 373 -19.52 5.03 3.55
C GLY A 373 -20.91 4.61 4.03
N ASP A 374 -21.99 5.33 3.67
CA ASP A 374 -23.38 4.93 3.96
C ASP A 374 -23.93 3.98 2.89
N ILE A 375 -24.98 3.21 3.22
CA ILE A 375 -25.54 2.16 2.37
C ILE A 375 -26.77 2.65 1.61
N VAL A 376 -26.81 2.31 0.33
CA VAL A 376 -28.01 2.34 -0.52
C VAL A 376 -28.23 0.94 -1.08
N GLU A 377 -29.31 0.28 -0.68
CA GLU A 377 -29.73 -1.00 -1.23
C GLU A 377 -30.85 -0.79 -2.23
N THR A 378 -30.68 -1.36 -3.43
CA THR A 378 -31.70 -1.34 -4.49
C THR A 378 -32.25 -2.75 -4.68
N VAL A 379 -33.59 -2.88 -4.75
CA VAL A 379 -34.26 -4.17 -4.90
C VAL A 379 -35.33 -4.14 -5.99
N ASN A 380 -35.69 -5.32 -6.50
CA ASN A 380 -36.83 -5.54 -7.40
C ASN A 380 -36.74 -4.85 -8.78
N THR A 381 -35.55 -4.57 -9.28
CA THR A 381 -35.37 -3.98 -10.62
C THR A 381 -35.40 -5.03 -11.73
N GLY A 382 -35.21 -6.31 -11.39
CA GLY A 382 -35.08 -7.40 -12.37
C GLY A 382 -33.70 -7.45 -13.06
N TYR A 383 -32.75 -6.62 -12.64
CA TYR A 383 -31.38 -6.57 -13.18
C TYR A 383 -30.39 -7.24 -12.21
N PRO A 384 -29.29 -7.82 -12.72
CA PRO A 384 -28.28 -8.43 -11.86
C PRO A 384 -27.71 -7.48 -10.81
N MET A 385 -27.12 -8.06 -9.79
CA MET A 385 -26.36 -7.37 -8.77
C MET A 385 -25.19 -6.61 -9.38
N ALA A 386 -24.83 -5.45 -8.81
CA ALA A 386 -23.63 -4.73 -9.21
C ALA A 386 -22.38 -5.56 -8.93
N ASP A 387 -21.46 -5.61 -9.90
CA ASP A 387 -20.14 -6.16 -9.69
C ASP A 387 -19.48 -5.45 -8.48
N PRO A 388 -18.98 -6.18 -7.47
CA PRO A 388 -18.32 -5.59 -6.31
C PRO A 388 -17.19 -4.63 -6.64
N ASP A 389 -16.50 -4.84 -7.77
CA ASP A 389 -15.44 -3.94 -8.24
C ASP A 389 -15.95 -2.66 -8.93
N ASN A 390 -17.23 -2.61 -9.25
CA ASN A 390 -17.88 -1.41 -9.77
C ASN A 390 -18.38 -0.47 -8.66
N GLY A 391 -17.46 0.01 -7.82
CA GLY A 391 -17.71 0.73 -6.58
C GLY A 391 -17.35 -0.13 -5.38
N TYR A 392 -18.13 -0.06 -4.30
CA TYR A 392 -17.95 -0.91 -3.11
C TYR A 392 -19.18 -1.81 -2.90
N GLY A 393 -19.36 -2.74 -3.84
CA GLY A 393 -20.41 -3.76 -3.77
C GLY A 393 -20.05 -4.97 -2.90
N ASP A 394 -19.00 -4.91 -2.15
CA ASP A 394 -18.41 -5.97 -1.31
C ASP A 394 -19.42 -6.58 -0.32
N TRP A 395 -20.41 -5.80 0.13
CA TRP A 395 -21.48 -6.24 1.03
C TRP A 395 -22.44 -7.25 0.40
N ASN A 396 -22.39 -7.46 -0.91
CA ASN A 396 -23.15 -8.47 -1.64
C ASN A 396 -22.45 -9.84 -1.70
N ILE A 397 -21.16 -9.88 -1.36
CA ILE A 397 -20.41 -11.15 -1.25
C ILE A 397 -20.69 -11.76 0.13
N PRO A 398 -21.11 -13.03 0.24
CA PRO A 398 -21.22 -13.68 1.53
C PRO A 398 -19.89 -13.64 2.29
N PHE A 399 -19.93 -13.31 3.58
CA PHE A 399 -18.67 -13.15 4.35
C PHE A 399 -17.84 -14.45 4.39
N ALA A 400 -18.49 -15.61 4.38
CA ALA A 400 -17.80 -16.90 4.31
C ALA A 400 -16.90 -17.02 3.06
N SER A 401 -17.34 -16.44 1.93
CA SER A 401 -16.63 -16.49 0.63
C SER A 401 -15.83 -15.23 0.35
N TYR A 402 -15.74 -14.27 1.27
CA TYR A 402 -15.19 -12.96 0.96
C TYR A 402 -13.70 -13.00 0.55
N SER A 403 -12.89 -13.83 1.21
CA SER A 403 -11.46 -13.99 0.88
C SER A 403 -11.19 -14.87 -0.35
N ASP A 404 -12.21 -15.48 -0.96
CA ASP A 404 -12.03 -16.25 -2.19
C ASP A 404 -12.07 -15.31 -3.41
N GLU A 405 -10.92 -14.98 -3.94
CA GLU A 405 -10.79 -14.11 -5.13
C GLU A 405 -11.56 -14.65 -6.36
N ASN A 406 -11.82 -15.95 -6.41
CA ASN A 406 -12.52 -16.62 -7.49
C ASN A 406 -14.04 -16.72 -7.27
N TYR A 407 -14.53 -16.32 -6.09
CA TYR A 407 -15.97 -16.32 -5.86
C TYR A 407 -16.69 -15.45 -6.89
N LYS A 408 -17.69 -16.03 -7.55
CA LYS A 408 -18.59 -15.36 -8.49
C LYS A 408 -20.00 -15.39 -7.92
N GLY A 409 -20.64 -14.23 -7.90
CA GLY A 409 -22.05 -14.08 -7.60
C GLY A 409 -22.87 -13.89 -8.87
N ASP A 410 -24.13 -13.46 -8.68
CA ASP A 410 -25.07 -13.19 -9.77
C ASP A 410 -24.92 -11.75 -10.32
N TRP A 411 -23.66 -11.31 -10.55
CA TRP A 411 -23.32 -10.00 -11.15
C TRP A 411 -22.68 -10.12 -12.52
#